data_8faea13eccb73ed6ad4bed021fe78770
#
_entry.id   8faea13eccb73ed6ad4bed021fe78770
#
_cell.length_a   1.000
_cell.length_b   1.000
_cell.length_c   1.000
_cell.angle_alpha   90.00
_cell.angle_beta   90.00
_cell.angle_gamma   90.00
#
_symmetry.space_group_name_H-M   'P 1'
#
loop_
_entity.id
_entity.type
_entity.pdbx_description
1 polymer ?
#
loop_
_entity_poly.entity_id
_entity_poly.type
_entity_poly.pdbx_seq_one_letter_code
_entity_poly.pdbx_strand_id
1 'polypeptide(L)'
;MPKSRVTRRQLLVTAAPAVAAVPLAKLAFSGTSEAAPPPGHAGHAGHVGMAMDAPTHAAMVGHETPAPGGPHDLEALLHPPKPLPHKPGRVREYSLTAIDRDIEVAKGVFYSAWTYNGTVPGPVIRATEDDLLRVTLTNGGSHPHTIHFHGIHPANMDGVFEIVAPGETFTYEFPARPYGMQLYHCHSTPLKKHIAKGLYGAFIIDPPKPRPPAQELVMVLTGFDTDGDGANNFYGVNGPAFYYAKYPIRVRRSQTVRIYLANLTEFDLINSLHLHGDFFRYYPTGSSDYFEYTDTVMLCQGQRGIIEIDFTNTGRFMFHAHQSEFTELGWMGFFEVVD
;
A
#
# COMPACT_ATOMS: atom_id res chain seq x y z
N MET A 1 39.65 45.42 -2.16
CA MET A 1 38.25 45.75 -2.51
C MET A 1 37.34 44.79 -1.79
N PRO A 2 36.47 45.22 -0.85
CA PRO A 2 35.60 44.28 -0.10
C PRO A 2 34.39 43.86 -0.96
N LYS A 3 34.11 42.56 -1.00
CA LYS A 3 32.92 42.01 -1.63
C LYS A 3 31.70 42.27 -0.75
N SER A 4 30.75 43.09 -1.23
CA SER A 4 29.47 43.33 -0.56
C SER A 4 28.62 42.08 -0.54
N ARG A 5 28.22 41.61 0.66
CA ARG A 5 27.22 40.55 0.85
C ARG A 5 25.82 41.14 0.69
N VAL A 6 25.08 40.69 -0.31
CA VAL A 6 23.65 41.00 -0.49
C VAL A 6 22.84 40.26 0.56
N THR A 7 22.05 40.95 1.36
CA THR A 7 21.20 40.33 2.39
C THR A 7 19.84 39.93 1.81
N ARG A 8 19.23 38.88 2.41
CA ARG A 8 17.90 38.36 2.00
C ARG A 8 16.80 39.43 1.88
N ARG A 9 16.94 40.56 2.54
CA ARG A 9 15.96 41.65 2.52
C ARG A 9 16.00 42.47 1.23
N GLN A 10 17.08 42.45 0.49
CA GLN A 10 17.25 43.21 -0.77
C GLN A 10 16.73 42.44 -2.01
N LEU A 11 16.46 41.13 -1.90
CA LEU A 11 15.94 40.32 -2.99
C LEU A 11 14.40 40.38 -3.12
N LEU A 12 13.69 40.97 -2.15
CA LEU A 12 12.22 40.99 -2.11
C LEU A 12 11.60 42.30 -2.67
N VAL A 13 12.38 43.25 -3.14
CA VAL A 13 11.86 44.59 -3.52
C VAL A 13 11.80 44.80 -5.05
N THR A 14 12.21 43.85 -5.89
CA THR A 14 12.30 44.04 -7.36
C THR A 14 11.45 43.11 -8.21
N ALA A 15 10.30 42.64 -7.73
CA ALA A 15 9.37 41.87 -8.56
C ALA A 15 7.93 42.31 -8.26
N ALA A 16 7.51 43.44 -8.78
CA ALA A 16 6.08 43.76 -8.92
C ALA A 16 5.66 43.40 -10.36
N PRO A 17 4.75 42.45 -10.58
CA PRO A 17 4.16 42.23 -11.89
C PRO A 17 3.10 43.31 -12.15
N ALA A 18 3.17 43.98 -13.30
CA ALA A 18 2.12 44.83 -13.81
C ALA A 18 0.86 43.98 -14.09
N VAL A 19 -0.21 44.22 -13.34
CA VAL A 19 -1.51 43.62 -13.57
C VAL A 19 -2.17 44.44 -14.69
N ALA A 20 -2.24 43.88 -15.90
CA ALA A 20 -3.07 44.38 -16.98
C ALA A 20 -4.53 44.06 -16.65
N ALA A 21 -5.35 45.08 -16.47
CA ALA A 21 -6.78 44.98 -16.30
C ALA A 21 -7.43 44.55 -17.62
N VAL A 22 -8.04 43.37 -17.66
CA VAL A 22 -8.92 42.90 -18.75
C VAL A 22 -10.34 43.32 -18.41
N PRO A 23 -11.07 44.06 -19.30
CA PRO A 23 -12.45 44.45 -19.03
C PRO A 23 -13.39 43.25 -19.04
N LEU A 24 -14.17 43.09 -17.95
CA LEU A 24 -15.28 42.11 -17.89
C LEU A 24 -16.39 42.52 -18.87
N ALA A 25 -16.54 41.81 -19.97
CA ALA A 25 -17.73 41.89 -20.79
C ALA A 25 -18.90 41.19 -20.06
N LYS A 26 -19.92 41.94 -19.73
CA LYS A 26 -21.17 41.42 -19.23
C LYS A 26 -21.87 40.64 -20.36
N LEU A 27 -21.85 39.32 -20.29
CA LEU A 27 -22.77 38.48 -21.07
C LEU A 27 -24.11 38.42 -20.33
N ALA A 28 -25.10 39.13 -20.87
CA ALA A 28 -26.47 38.99 -20.43
C ALA A 28 -27.04 37.74 -21.07
N PHE A 29 -27.31 36.72 -20.27
CA PHE A 29 -28.13 35.58 -20.67
C PHE A 29 -29.63 35.94 -20.41
N SER A 30 -30.34 36.29 -21.43
CA SER A 30 -31.81 36.27 -21.43
C SER A 30 -32.26 35.00 -22.15
N GLY A 31 -32.69 34.02 -21.37
CA GLY A 31 -33.26 32.79 -21.86
C GLY A 31 -33.98 32.12 -20.70
N THR A 32 -35.29 32.40 -20.57
CA THR A 32 -36.21 31.63 -19.72
C THR A 32 -36.45 30.28 -20.40
N SER A 33 -35.67 29.28 -19.97
CA SER A 33 -35.99 27.89 -20.28
C SER A 33 -36.87 27.37 -19.15
N GLU A 34 -38.12 27.12 -19.40
CA GLU A 34 -39.02 26.34 -18.55
C GLU A 34 -38.40 24.94 -18.40
N ALA A 35 -37.93 24.62 -17.18
CA ALA A 35 -37.47 23.27 -16.85
C ALA A 35 -38.69 22.35 -16.87
N ALA A 36 -38.67 21.32 -17.71
CA ALA A 36 -39.61 20.22 -17.64
C ALA A 36 -39.56 19.56 -16.23
N PRO A 37 -40.72 19.18 -15.66
CA PRO A 37 -40.74 18.51 -14.37
C PRO A 37 -39.92 17.20 -14.45
N PRO A 38 -39.15 16.85 -13.39
CA PRO A 38 -38.41 15.59 -13.36
C PRO A 38 -39.41 14.42 -13.48
N PRO A 39 -39.04 13.34 -14.19
CA PRO A 39 -39.86 12.13 -14.25
C PRO A 39 -40.09 11.62 -12.84
N GLY A 40 -41.35 11.36 -12.48
CA GLY A 40 -41.76 10.92 -11.17
C GLY A 40 -40.95 9.69 -10.73
N HIS A 41 -40.45 9.73 -9.49
CA HIS A 41 -39.84 8.58 -8.85
C HIS A 41 -40.86 7.42 -8.85
N ALA A 42 -40.64 6.43 -9.73
CA ALA A 42 -41.29 5.14 -9.59
C ALA A 42 -40.86 4.58 -8.24
N GLY A 43 -41.83 4.20 -7.41
CA GLY A 43 -41.63 3.76 -6.05
C GLY A 43 -40.56 2.68 -5.99
N HIS A 44 -39.67 2.78 -5.00
CA HIS A 44 -38.72 1.73 -4.63
C HIS A 44 -39.52 0.45 -4.31
N ALA A 45 -39.62 -0.44 -5.28
CA ALA A 45 -39.97 -1.84 -5.02
C ALA A 45 -38.95 -2.40 -4.06
N GLY A 46 -39.46 -3.03 -3.00
CA GLY A 46 -38.69 -3.45 -1.83
C GLY A 46 -37.33 -4.08 -2.14
N HIS A 47 -36.37 -3.78 -1.30
CA HIS A 47 -35.11 -4.51 -1.24
C HIS A 47 -35.40 -5.99 -1.05
N VAL A 48 -35.50 -6.72 -2.15
CA VAL A 48 -35.31 -8.17 -2.15
C VAL A 48 -33.87 -8.36 -1.70
N GLY A 49 -33.66 -9.03 -0.57
CA GLY A 49 -32.33 -9.27 -0.03
C GLY A 49 -31.44 -9.81 -1.14
N MET A 50 -30.49 -8.99 -1.60
CA MET A 50 -29.46 -9.46 -2.53
C MET A 50 -28.68 -10.51 -1.77
N ALA A 51 -28.68 -11.73 -2.29
CA ALA A 51 -27.78 -12.77 -1.85
C ALA A 51 -26.35 -12.18 -1.91
N MET A 52 -25.68 -12.13 -0.74
CA MET A 52 -24.36 -11.50 -0.57
C MET A 52 -23.23 -12.30 -1.27
N ASP A 53 -23.56 -13.16 -2.23
CA ASP A 53 -22.63 -14.08 -2.91
C ASP A 53 -22.04 -13.54 -4.21
N ALA A 54 -22.53 -12.42 -4.71
CA ALA A 54 -21.89 -11.75 -5.84
C ALA A 54 -21.12 -10.52 -5.33
N PRO A 55 -19.85 -10.37 -5.65
CA PRO A 55 -19.15 -9.13 -5.41
C PRO A 55 -19.79 -8.08 -6.34
N THR A 56 -20.68 -7.27 -5.76
CA THR A 56 -21.46 -6.26 -6.50
C THR A 56 -20.57 -5.30 -7.28
N HIS A 57 -19.34 -5.09 -6.81
CA HIS A 57 -18.36 -4.22 -7.45
C HIS A 57 -17.58 -4.89 -8.59
N ALA A 58 -17.27 -6.19 -8.49
CA ALA A 58 -16.68 -6.92 -9.61
C ALA A 58 -17.59 -6.92 -10.85
N ALA A 59 -18.92 -6.87 -10.65
CA ALA A 59 -19.88 -6.73 -11.74
C ALA A 59 -19.80 -5.34 -12.42
N MET A 60 -19.41 -4.29 -11.69
CA MET A 60 -19.26 -2.94 -12.26
C MET A 60 -18.03 -2.83 -13.16
N VAL A 61 -16.98 -3.59 -12.89
CA VAL A 61 -15.72 -3.59 -13.68
C VAL A 61 -15.69 -4.76 -14.67
N GLY A 62 -16.60 -5.74 -14.54
CA GLY A 62 -16.69 -6.88 -15.43
C GLY A 62 -15.62 -7.96 -15.18
N HIS A 63 -14.91 -7.94 -14.03
CA HIS A 63 -13.85 -8.85 -13.71
C HIS A 63 -14.10 -9.61 -12.40
N GLU A 64 -13.78 -10.88 -12.40
CA GLU A 64 -13.73 -11.71 -11.20
C GLU A 64 -12.29 -11.74 -10.66
N THR A 65 -12.18 -11.88 -9.33
CA THR A 65 -10.92 -12.09 -8.64
C THR A 65 -10.25 -13.39 -9.06
N PRO A 66 -8.91 -13.46 -9.21
CA PRO A 66 -8.18 -14.70 -9.36
C PRO A 66 -8.50 -15.69 -8.24
N ALA A 67 -8.54 -17.00 -8.57
CA ALA A 67 -8.78 -18.04 -7.58
C ALA A 67 -7.57 -18.18 -6.63
N PRO A 68 -7.80 -18.59 -5.35
CA PRO A 68 -6.71 -18.96 -4.46
C PRO A 68 -5.85 -20.09 -5.03
N GLY A 69 -4.55 -20.11 -4.70
CA GLY A 69 -3.63 -21.16 -5.13
C GLY A 69 -3.06 -20.96 -6.53
N GLY A 70 -3.26 -19.80 -7.15
CA GLY A 70 -2.55 -19.40 -8.35
C GLY A 70 -1.06 -19.11 -8.07
N PRO A 71 -0.33 -18.55 -9.03
CA PRO A 71 1.08 -18.22 -8.86
C PRO A 71 1.37 -17.18 -7.76
N HIS A 72 0.35 -16.58 -7.19
CA HIS A 72 0.36 -15.74 -6.01
C HIS A 72 -0.21 -16.50 -4.82
N ASP A 73 0.64 -16.83 -3.86
CA ASP A 73 0.19 -17.33 -2.57
C ASP A 73 -0.16 -16.14 -1.66
N LEU A 74 -1.40 -15.65 -1.80
CA LEU A 74 -1.90 -14.50 -1.03
C LEU A 74 -2.02 -14.81 0.46
N GLU A 75 -2.23 -16.08 0.84
CA GLU A 75 -2.23 -16.49 2.24
C GLU A 75 -0.83 -16.32 2.85
N ALA A 76 0.24 -16.67 2.12
CA ALA A 76 1.61 -16.44 2.58
C ALA A 76 1.97 -14.95 2.66
N LEU A 77 1.38 -14.10 1.80
CA LEU A 77 1.57 -12.65 1.85
C LEU A 77 0.77 -12.01 2.98
N LEU A 78 -0.45 -12.51 3.26
CA LEU A 78 -1.31 -12.01 4.33
C LEU A 78 -0.77 -12.35 5.73
N HIS A 79 -0.18 -13.53 5.91
CA HIS A 79 0.29 -14.01 7.20
C HIS A 79 1.80 -13.85 7.33
N PRO A 80 2.29 -12.92 8.17
CA PRO A 80 3.72 -12.72 8.34
C PRO A 80 4.38 -13.94 9.00
N PRO A 81 5.69 -14.14 8.78
CA PRO A 81 6.47 -15.09 9.57
C PRO A 81 6.29 -14.84 11.07
N LYS A 82 6.32 -15.88 11.89
CA LYS A 82 6.19 -15.74 13.35
C LYS A 82 7.33 -14.89 13.93
N PRO A 83 7.05 -14.04 14.93
CA PRO A 83 8.07 -13.28 15.62
C PRO A 83 9.05 -14.22 16.33
N LEU A 84 10.33 -13.85 16.34
CA LEU A 84 11.34 -14.56 17.12
C LEU A 84 11.68 -13.79 18.39
N PRO A 85 11.91 -14.48 19.52
CA PRO A 85 12.38 -13.85 20.74
C PRO A 85 13.66 -13.07 20.48
N HIS A 86 13.86 -11.93 21.14
CA HIS A 86 15.11 -11.18 21.05
C HIS A 86 16.30 -12.07 21.46
N LYS A 87 17.36 -12.05 20.65
CA LYS A 87 18.61 -12.77 20.90
C LYS A 87 19.79 -11.93 20.42
N PRO A 88 20.65 -11.41 21.32
CA PRO A 88 21.80 -10.62 20.92
C PRO A 88 22.69 -11.35 19.90
N GLY A 89 23.13 -10.63 18.88
CA GLY A 89 24.02 -11.16 17.84
C GLY A 89 23.38 -12.16 16.86
N ARG A 90 22.03 -12.24 16.81
CA ARG A 90 21.34 -13.06 15.80
C ARG A 90 21.54 -12.48 14.43
N VAL A 91 21.84 -13.34 13.47
CA VAL A 91 21.81 -13.02 12.05
C VAL A 91 20.48 -13.53 11.45
N ARG A 92 19.83 -12.66 10.68
CA ARG A 92 18.63 -13.00 9.89
C ARG A 92 19.01 -12.94 8.42
N GLU A 93 18.97 -14.10 7.77
CA GLU A 93 19.35 -14.23 6.36
C GLU A 93 18.12 -14.40 5.49
N TYR A 94 18.07 -13.63 4.39
CA TYR A 94 17.05 -13.68 3.37
C TYR A 94 17.67 -13.67 1.99
N SER A 95 17.06 -14.39 1.05
CA SER A 95 17.42 -14.35 -0.37
C SER A 95 16.22 -13.84 -1.16
N LEU A 96 16.44 -12.76 -1.89
CA LEU A 96 15.47 -12.20 -2.83
C LEU A 96 16.03 -12.31 -4.25
N THR A 97 15.20 -12.79 -5.17
CA THR A 97 15.54 -12.83 -6.59
C THR A 97 14.60 -11.87 -7.32
N ALA A 98 15.15 -10.87 -8.01
CA ALA A 98 14.38 -10.04 -8.91
C ALA A 98 14.06 -10.86 -10.16
N ILE A 99 12.79 -10.92 -10.56
CA ILE A 99 12.31 -11.75 -11.70
C ILE A 99 11.20 -10.99 -12.43
N ASP A 100 11.30 -10.96 -13.76
CA ASP A 100 10.21 -10.49 -14.62
C ASP A 100 9.14 -11.59 -14.67
N ARG A 101 7.88 -11.22 -14.41
CA ARG A 101 6.78 -12.19 -14.34
C ARG A 101 5.43 -11.54 -14.65
N ASP A 102 4.60 -12.23 -15.43
CA ASP A 102 3.19 -11.88 -15.54
C ASP A 102 2.43 -12.37 -14.31
N ILE A 103 1.65 -11.47 -13.70
CA ILE A 103 0.80 -11.75 -12.55
C ILE A 103 -0.65 -11.44 -12.92
N GLU A 104 -1.57 -12.25 -12.43
CA GLU A 104 -3.00 -12.03 -12.64
C GLU A 104 -3.51 -11.06 -11.57
N VAL A 105 -3.88 -9.83 -11.96
CA VAL A 105 -4.36 -8.77 -11.04
C VAL A 105 -5.87 -8.71 -10.92
N ALA A 106 -6.59 -9.26 -11.91
CA ALA A 106 -8.01 -9.56 -11.90
C ALA A 106 -8.24 -10.75 -12.84
N LYS A 107 -9.37 -11.44 -12.78
CA LYS A 107 -9.60 -12.65 -13.59
C LYS A 107 -9.42 -12.38 -15.08
N GLY A 108 -8.41 -13.04 -15.66
CA GLY A 108 -8.04 -12.90 -17.06
C GLY A 108 -7.27 -11.61 -17.41
N VAL A 109 -6.96 -10.77 -16.43
CA VAL A 109 -6.16 -9.56 -16.61
C VAL A 109 -4.78 -9.78 -16.04
N PHE A 110 -3.79 -9.78 -16.93
CA PHE A 110 -2.40 -10.01 -16.58
C PHE A 110 -1.61 -8.70 -16.63
N TYR A 111 -0.73 -8.53 -15.64
CA TYR A 111 0.18 -7.42 -15.53
C TYR A 111 1.63 -7.92 -15.60
N SER A 112 2.40 -7.40 -16.54
CA SER A 112 3.84 -7.72 -16.66
C SER A 112 4.61 -7.02 -15.55
N ALA A 113 4.80 -7.71 -14.43
CA ALA A 113 5.44 -7.20 -13.23
C ALA A 113 6.96 -7.45 -13.23
N TRP A 114 7.66 -6.65 -12.45
CA TRP A 114 8.98 -6.95 -11.92
C TRP A 114 8.80 -7.30 -10.45
N THR A 115 9.28 -8.45 -10.02
CA THR A 115 8.92 -9.00 -8.73
C THR A 115 10.15 -9.35 -7.91
N TYR A 116 10.01 -9.35 -6.59
CA TYR A 116 10.93 -10.10 -5.73
C TYR A 116 10.33 -11.47 -5.43
N ASN A 117 11.03 -12.54 -5.79
CA ASN A 117 10.62 -13.94 -5.65
C ASN A 117 9.28 -14.29 -6.35
N GLY A 118 8.92 -13.55 -7.41
CA GLY A 118 7.78 -13.89 -8.26
C GLY A 118 6.41 -13.43 -7.77
N THR A 119 6.31 -12.58 -6.73
CA THR A 119 5.06 -12.06 -6.19
C THR A 119 5.06 -10.52 -6.11
N VAL A 120 3.88 -9.91 -6.11
CA VAL A 120 3.65 -8.50 -5.80
C VAL A 120 2.55 -8.40 -4.73
N PRO A 121 2.87 -7.87 -3.55
CA PRO A 121 4.20 -7.47 -3.08
C PRO A 121 5.17 -8.67 -2.98
N GLY A 122 6.45 -8.37 -2.85
CA GLY A 122 7.49 -9.36 -2.53
C GLY A 122 7.33 -9.94 -1.12
N PRO A 123 8.16 -10.93 -0.75
CA PRO A 123 8.07 -11.63 0.54
C PRO A 123 8.16 -10.71 1.75
N VAL A 124 7.44 -11.06 2.81
CA VAL A 124 7.57 -10.36 4.10
C VAL A 124 8.92 -10.69 4.74
N ILE A 125 9.75 -9.67 4.95
CA ILE A 125 10.97 -9.77 5.75
C ILE A 125 10.60 -9.48 7.20
N ARG A 126 11.07 -10.31 8.16
CA ARG A 126 10.85 -10.10 9.59
C ARG A 126 12.12 -10.32 10.40
N ALA A 127 12.46 -9.35 11.24
CA ALA A 127 13.58 -9.39 12.18
C ALA A 127 13.12 -8.90 13.56
N THR A 128 13.93 -9.09 14.57
CA THR A 128 13.80 -8.41 15.87
C THR A 128 14.80 -7.25 15.91
N GLU A 129 14.47 -6.17 16.59
CA GLU A 129 15.38 -5.03 16.72
C GLU A 129 16.76 -5.48 17.18
N ASP A 130 17.80 -4.95 16.54
CA ASP A 130 19.22 -5.31 16.69
C ASP A 130 19.64 -6.69 16.13
N ASP A 131 18.75 -7.47 15.53
CA ASP A 131 19.19 -8.58 14.68
C ASP A 131 20.06 -8.03 13.53
N LEU A 132 21.17 -8.69 13.21
CA LEU A 132 21.92 -8.38 12.00
C LEU A 132 21.16 -8.92 10.79
N LEU A 133 20.52 -8.03 10.05
CA LEU A 133 19.82 -8.40 8.83
C LEU A 133 20.84 -8.59 7.70
N ARG A 134 20.78 -9.71 7.00
CA ARG A 134 21.54 -9.99 5.80
C ARG A 134 20.59 -10.39 4.68
N VAL A 135 20.45 -9.54 3.67
CA VAL A 135 19.57 -9.78 2.52
C VAL A 135 20.41 -9.84 1.25
N THR A 136 20.40 -10.99 0.61
CA THR A 136 21.09 -11.19 -0.67
C THR A 136 20.07 -11.01 -1.80
N LEU A 137 20.31 -9.99 -2.63
CA LEU A 137 19.58 -9.77 -3.89
C LEU A 137 20.34 -10.47 -5.02
N THR A 138 19.69 -11.36 -5.74
CA THR A 138 20.13 -11.88 -7.05
C THR A 138 19.24 -11.28 -8.13
N ASN A 139 19.83 -10.69 -9.14
CA ASN A 139 19.06 -10.13 -10.25
C ASN A 139 18.93 -11.16 -11.39
N GLY A 140 17.80 -11.85 -11.43
CA GLY A 140 17.39 -12.75 -12.51
C GLY A 140 16.46 -12.10 -13.55
N GLY A 141 16.22 -10.79 -13.45
CA GLY A 141 15.37 -10.03 -14.36
C GLY A 141 16.16 -9.43 -15.54
N SER A 142 15.46 -8.68 -16.37
CA SER A 142 16.00 -8.07 -17.60
C SER A 142 16.54 -6.64 -17.41
N HIS A 143 16.33 -6.03 -16.23
CA HIS A 143 16.71 -4.66 -15.91
C HIS A 143 17.60 -4.61 -14.66
N PRO A 144 18.41 -3.54 -14.48
CA PRO A 144 19.12 -3.33 -13.22
C PRO A 144 18.16 -3.09 -12.06
N HIS A 145 18.42 -3.67 -10.90
CA HIS A 145 17.60 -3.56 -9.70
C HIS A 145 18.44 -3.28 -8.45
N THR A 146 17.79 -2.78 -7.40
CA THR A 146 18.38 -2.59 -6.07
C THR A 146 17.35 -2.97 -5.01
N ILE A 147 17.73 -2.93 -3.73
CA ILE A 147 16.78 -2.89 -2.62
C ILE A 147 17.16 -1.72 -1.71
N HIS A 148 16.25 -0.76 -1.58
CA HIS A 148 16.28 0.25 -0.53
C HIS A 148 15.40 -0.19 0.63
N PHE A 149 15.93 -0.19 1.84
CA PHE A 149 15.19 -0.53 3.05
C PHE A 149 14.83 0.75 3.81
N HIS A 150 13.56 0.92 4.16
CA HIS A 150 13.20 1.94 5.14
C HIS A 150 13.66 1.49 6.53
N GLY A 151 14.30 2.41 7.26
CA GLY A 151 14.90 2.13 8.56
C GLY A 151 16.21 2.90 8.75
N ILE A 152 17.05 2.44 9.66
CA ILE A 152 18.36 3.03 9.93
C ILE A 152 19.44 2.04 9.48
N HIS A 153 20.25 2.44 8.51
CA HIS A 153 21.32 1.63 7.93
C HIS A 153 22.52 2.51 7.50
N PRO A 154 23.71 1.94 7.29
CA PRO A 154 24.86 2.65 6.73
C PRO A 154 24.59 3.12 5.27
N ALA A 155 25.23 4.20 4.87
CA ALA A 155 25.04 4.77 3.52
C ALA A 155 25.39 3.81 2.36
N ASN A 156 26.36 2.90 2.57
CA ASN A 156 26.73 1.88 1.60
C ASN A 156 25.79 0.66 1.58
N MET A 157 24.68 0.71 2.33
CA MET A 157 23.59 -0.28 2.33
C MET A 157 22.25 0.37 1.98
N ASP A 158 22.29 1.60 1.44
CA ASP A 158 21.10 2.39 1.11
C ASP A 158 20.32 1.85 -0.09
N GLY A 159 20.99 1.12 -1.01
CA GLY A 159 20.36 0.58 -2.20
C GLY A 159 20.08 1.63 -3.29
N VAL A 160 20.73 2.79 -3.22
CA VAL A 160 20.66 3.84 -4.24
C VAL A 160 21.80 3.69 -5.25
N PHE A 161 22.98 3.35 -4.77
CA PHE A 161 24.22 3.27 -5.58
C PHE A 161 24.65 1.82 -5.84
N GLU A 162 24.17 0.86 -5.09
CA GLU A 162 24.46 -0.58 -5.16
C GLU A 162 23.61 -1.23 -6.26
N ILE A 163 23.80 -0.77 -7.50
CA ILE A 163 23.02 -1.24 -8.65
C ILE A 163 23.48 -2.65 -9.04
N VAL A 164 22.54 -3.60 -9.03
CA VAL A 164 22.75 -5.00 -9.37
C VAL A 164 22.27 -5.21 -10.80
N ALA A 165 23.22 -5.41 -11.73
CA ALA A 165 22.90 -5.69 -13.12
C ALA A 165 22.31 -7.11 -13.30
N PRO A 166 21.63 -7.39 -14.44
CA PRO A 166 21.15 -8.74 -14.74
C PRO A 166 22.26 -9.81 -14.59
N GLY A 167 21.97 -10.85 -13.81
CA GLY A 167 22.90 -11.94 -13.49
C GLY A 167 23.82 -11.67 -12.27
N GLU A 168 23.84 -10.47 -11.75
CA GLU A 168 24.67 -10.11 -10.61
C GLU A 168 23.95 -10.32 -9.26
N THR A 169 24.72 -10.20 -8.18
CA THR A 169 24.25 -10.37 -6.82
C THR A 169 24.88 -9.32 -5.90
N PHE A 170 24.10 -8.78 -4.95
CA PHE A 170 24.58 -7.91 -3.89
C PHE A 170 23.97 -8.33 -2.55
N THR A 171 24.75 -8.20 -1.46
CA THR A 171 24.28 -8.52 -0.11
C THR A 171 24.25 -7.27 0.76
N TYR A 172 23.04 -6.90 1.17
CA TYR A 172 22.80 -5.85 2.16
C TYR A 172 22.99 -6.42 3.57
N GLU A 173 23.77 -5.74 4.43
CA GLU A 173 24.01 -6.19 5.79
C GLU A 173 23.99 -4.99 6.75
N PHE A 174 23.03 -4.97 7.68
CA PHE A 174 22.88 -3.90 8.68
C PHE A 174 22.03 -4.35 9.87
N PRO A 175 22.15 -3.71 11.06
CA PRO A 175 21.25 -3.97 12.19
C PRO A 175 19.82 -3.52 11.86
N ALA A 176 18.84 -4.38 12.11
CA ALA A 176 17.44 -4.06 11.92
C ALA A 176 16.98 -2.99 12.93
N ARG A 177 16.69 -1.77 12.50
CA ARG A 177 16.31 -0.61 13.34
C ARG A 177 15.51 0.43 12.54
N PRO A 178 14.62 1.22 13.21
CA PRO A 178 14.01 0.95 14.52
C PRO A 178 12.93 -0.14 14.39
N TYR A 179 12.49 -0.69 15.53
CA TYR A 179 11.33 -1.58 15.52
C TYR A 179 10.08 -0.89 14.95
N GLY A 180 9.14 -1.66 14.45
CA GLY A 180 7.90 -1.19 13.83
C GLY A 180 7.62 -1.85 12.48
N MET A 181 6.67 -1.27 11.76
CA MET A 181 6.40 -1.61 10.36
C MET A 181 7.32 -0.78 9.48
N GLN A 182 8.20 -1.43 8.78
CA GLN A 182 9.05 -0.86 7.75
C GLN A 182 8.64 -1.43 6.38
N LEU A 183 9.32 -1.02 5.33
CA LEU A 183 9.12 -1.52 3.98
C LEU A 183 10.44 -1.54 3.23
N TYR A 184 10.48 -2.24 2.11
CA TYR A 184 11.61 -2.22 1.18
C TYR A 184 11.09 -2.09 -0.25
N HIS A 185 11.88 -1.47 -1.12
CA HIS A 185 11.54 -1.33 -2.55
C HIS A 185 12.79 -1.12 -3.40
N CYS A 186 12.66 -1.35 -4.70
CA CYS A 186 13.72 -1.00 -5.64
C CYS A 186 13.88 0.53 -5.73
N HIS A 187 15.14 1.00 -5.80
CA HIS A 187 15.47 2.42 -5.96
C HIS A 187 16.24 2.71 -7.26
N SER A 188 16.28 1.77 -8.20
CA SER A 188 16.84 2.01 -9.54
C SER A 188 16.00 2.99 -10.34
N THR A 189 16.64 3.76 -11.21
CA THR A 189 15.97 4.70 -12.11
C THR A 189 15.47 4.02 -13.39
N PRO A 190 14.26 4.36 -13.89
CA PRO A 190 13.29 5.34 -13.35
C PRO A 190 12.52 4.81 -12.14
N LEU A 191 12.69 5.42 -10.95
CA LEU A 191 12.16 4.93 -9.68
C LEU A 191 10.67 4.61 -9.74
N LYS A 192 9.87 5.55 -10.29
CA LYS A 192 8.43 5.40 -10.47
C LYS A 192 8.06 4.09 -11.19
N LYS A 193 8.80 3.76 -12.27
CA LYS A 193 8.55 2.54 -13.03
C LYS A 193 8.85 1.27 -12.22
N HIS A 194 9.95 1.27 -11.45
CA HIS A 194 10.35 0.10 -10.65
C HIS A 194 9.35 -0.20 -9.54
N ILE A 195 8.82 0.84 -8.87
CA ILE A 195 7.77 0.68 -7.86
C ILE A 195 6.45 0.25 -8.52
N ALA A 196 5.99 0.95 -9.56
CA ALA A 196 4.76 0.60 -10.27
C ALA A 196 4.78 -0.85 -10.77
N LYS A 197 5.95 -1.34 -11.20
CA LYS A 197 6.10 -2.73 -11.66
C LYS A 197 6.07 -3.78 -10.56
N GLY A 198 6.09 -3.40 -9.26
CA GLY A 198 5.86 -4.32 -8.15
C GLY A 198 7.07 -4.68 -7.29
N LEU A 199 8.21 -4.02 -7.48
CA LEU A 199 9.44 -4.28 -6.71
C LEU A 199 9.40 -3.62 -5.33
N TYR A 200 8.59 -4.15 -4.44
CA TYR A 200 8.45 -3.72 -3.04
C TYR A 200 7.90 -4.82 -2.14
N GLY A 201 8.03 -4.65 -0.83
CA GLY A 201 7.46 -5.55 0.15
C GLY A 201 7.48 -5.00 1.57
N ALA A 202 6.88 -5.77 2.48
CA ALA A 202 6.79 -5.46 3.90
C ALA A 202 8.08 -5.87 4.63
N PHE A 203 8.55 -5.03 5.54
CA PHE A 203 9.66 -5.31 6.43
C PHE A 203 9.24 -5.04 7.88
N ILE A 204 9.04 -6.09 8.68
CA ILE A 204 8.62 -6.00 10.06
C ILE A 204 9.84 -6.13 10.96
N ILE A 205 10.00 -5.18 11.88
CA ILE A 205 11.00 -5.25 12.94
C ILE A 205 10.26 -5.33 14.28
N ASP A 206 10.35 -6.48 14.94
CA ASP A 206 9.74 -6.67 16.25
C ASP A 206 10.53 -5.92 17.33
N PRO A 207 9.86 -5.34 18.35
CA PRO A 207 10.57 -4.77 19.48
C PRO A 207 11.26 -5.86 20.32
N PRO A 208 12.33 -5.52 21.09
CA PRO A 208 13.01 -6.48 21.96
C PRO A 208 12.08 -7.09 23.01
N LYS A 209 11.14 -6.30 23.53
CA LYS A 209 10.03 -6.78 24.37
C LYS A 209 8.88 -7.18 23.44
N PRO A 210 8.51 -8.46 23.38
CA PRO A 210 7.45 -8.92 22.49
C PRO A 210 6.13 -8.15 22.70
N ARG A 211 5.46 -7.83 21.60
CA ARG A 211 4.09 -7.28 21.63
C ARG A 211 3.14 -8.33 22.22
N PRO A 212 2.00 -7.90 22.80
CA PRO A 212 0.96 -8.84 23.21
C PRO A 212 0.54 -9.76 22.06
N PRO A 213 0.13 -11.01 22.34
CA PRO A 213 -0.36 -11.92 21.30
C PRO A 213 -1.51 -11.31 20.51
N ALA A 214 -1.49 -11.53 19.20
CA ALA A 214 -2.53 -11.06 18.28
C ALA A 214 -2.63 -12.00 17.08
N GLN A 215 -3.74 -11.95 16.36
CA GLN A 215 -3.82 -12.49 15.01
C GLN A 215 -3.17 -11.48 14.07
N GLU A 216 -2.00 -11.83 13.53
CA GLU A 216 -1.17 -10.91 12.74
C GLU A 216 -1.47 -11.05 11.24
N LEU A 217 -1.61 -9.91 10.58
CA LEU A 217 -1.87 -9.78 9.15
C LEU A 217 -0.92 -8.72 8.56
N VAL A 218 -0.59 -8.88 7.28
CA VAL A 218 0.13 -7.88 6.49
C VAL A 218 -0.79 -7.39 5.38
N MET A 219 -0.92 -6.09 5.24
CA MET A 219 -1.67 -5.45 4.17
C MET A 219 -0.79 -4.41 3.47
N VAL A 220 -0.39 -4.71 2.23
CA VAL A 220 0.31 -3.77 1.36
C VAL A 220 -0.67 -3.29 0.31
N LEU A 221 -0.93 -1.98 0.29
CA LEU A 221 -1.81 -1.36 -0.68
C LEU A 221 -1.09 -1.23 -2.02
N THR A 222 -1.71 -1.72 -3.07
CA THR A 222 -1.15 -1.82 -4.41
C THR A 222 -2.05 -1.18 -5.45
N GLY A 223 -1.47 -0.72 -6.56
CA GLY A 223 -2.19 -0.25 -7.74
C GLY A 223 -1.53 -0.79 -9.01
N PHE A 224 -2.30 -0.99 -10.06
CA PHE A 224 -1.83 -1.55 -11.33
C PHE A 224 -2.36 -0.74 -12.51
N ASP A 225 -1.45 -0.11 -13.22
CA ASP A 225 -1.64 0.54 -14.52
C ASP A 225 -1.45 -0.54 -15.61
N THR A 226 -2.54 -1.14 -16.08
CA THR A 226 -2.49 -2.28 -16.99
C THR A 226 -2.45 -1.90 -18.46
N ASP A 227 -2.73 -0.65 -18.81
CA ASP A 227 -2.70 -0.13 -20.17
C ASP A 227 -1.54 0.85 -20.44
N GLY A 228 -0.83 1.27 -19.37
CA GLY A 228 0.42 2.04 -19.47
C GLY A 228 0.20 3.53 -19.66
N ASP A 229 -0.97 4.07 -19.30
CA ASP A 229 -1.31 5.48 -19.46
C ASP A 229 -0.88 6.37 -18.28
N GLY A 230 -0.42 5.76 -17.18
CA GLY A 230 0.04 6.44 -15.98
C GLY A 230 -1.05 6.66 -14.94
N ALA A 231 -2.18 5.95 -15.05
CA ALA A 231 -3.22 5.84 -14.06
C ALA A 231 -3.48 4.37 -13.71
N ASN A 232 -3.89 4.09 -12.47
CA ASN A 232 -4.18 2.72 -12.08
C ASN A 232 -5.58 2.30 -12.56
N ASN A 233 -5.67 1.15 -13.23
CA ASN A 233 -6.93 0.53 -13.64
C ASN A 233 -7.49 -0.40 -12.55
N PHE A 234 -6.62 -0.90 -11.66
CA PHE A 234 -6.99 -1.78 -10.54
C PHE A 234 -6.23 -1.39 -9.28
N TYR A 235 -6.90 -1.60 -8.14
CA TYR A 235 -6.31 -1.43 -6.81
C TYR A 235 -6.56 -2.69 -5.98
N GLY A 236 -5.67 -2.98 -5.05
CA GLY A 236 -5.83 -4.15 -4.20
C GLY A 236 -5.02 -4.08 -2.92
N VAL A 237 -5.19 -5.13 -2.12
CA VAL A 237 -4.37 -5.42 -0.97
C VAL A 237 -3.58 -6.68 -1.26
N ASN A 238 -2.28 -6.65 -1.09
CA ASN A 238 -1.37 -7.77 -1.38
C ASN A 238 -1.46 -8.30 -2.82
N GLY A 239 -1.81 -7.43 -3.77
CA GLY A 239 -1.88 -7.77 -5.20
C GLY A 239 -3.30 -7.68 -5.77
N PRO A 240 -3.98 -8.81 -6.08
CA PRO A 240 -5.18 -8.80 -6.90
C PRO A 240 -6.34 -7.98 -6.37
N ALA A 241 -7.02 -7.30 -7.29
CA ALA A 241 -8.24 -6.56 -7.03
C ALA A 241 -9.38 -7.47 -6.54
N PHE A 242 -10.24 -6.98 -5.66
CA PHE A 242 -11.43 -7.67 -5.11
C PHE A 242 -11.17 -8.99 -4.35
N TYR A 243 -9.92 -9.39 -4.14
CA TYR A 243 -9.60 -10.71 -3.59
C TYR A 243 -10.28 -10.94 -2.24
N TYR A 244 -10.12 -10.03 -1.29
CA TYR A 244 -10.71 -10.16 0.05
C TYR A 244 -12.22 -9.84 0.11
N ALA A 245 -12.81 -9.35 -0.99
CA ALA A 245 -14.26 -9.27 -1.14
C ALA A 245 -14.86 -10.65 -1.40
N LYS A 246 -14.18 -11.45 -2.23
CA LYS A 246 -14.58 -12.83 -2.55
C LYS A 246 -14.15 -13.84 -1.49
N TYR A 247 -12.97 -13.64 -0.90
CA TYR A 247 -12.38 -14.51 0.12
C TYR A 247 -12.14 -13.71 1.40
N PRO A 248 -13.20 -13.52 2.25
CA PRO A 248 -13.10 -12.73 3.47
C PRO A 248 -12.04 -13.25 4.43
N ILE A 249 -11.37 -12.32 5.11
CA ILE A 249 -10.36 -12.65 6.11
C ILE A 249 -11.07 -13.08 7.40
N ARG A 250 -10.91 -14.34 7.78
CA ARG A 250 -11.52 -14.86 9.00
C ARG A 250 -10.70 -14.51 10.23
N VAL A 251 -11.32 -13.84 11.20
CA VAL A 251 -10.71 -13.42 12.46
C VAL A 251 -11.57 -13.79 13.65
N ARG A 252 -10.95 -13.86 14.85
CA ARG A 252 -11.66 -14.17 16.12
C ARG A 252 -11.89 -12.90 16.92
N ARG A 253 -13.13 -12.70 17.37
CA ARG A 253 -13.50 -11.60 18.28
C ARG A 253 -12.72 -11.62 19.60
N SER A 254 -12.37 -12.80 20.09
CA SER A 254 -11.62 -13.00 21.33
C SER A 254 -10.13 -12.64 21.25
N GLN A 255 -9.63 -12.24 20.08
CA GLN A 255 -8.21 -11.92 19.84
C GLN A 255 -8.07 -10.57 19.17
N THR A 256 -7.11 -9.78 19.61
CA THR A 256 -6.68 -8.58 18.90
C THR A 256 -6.22 -8.98 17.50
N VAL A 257 -6.69 -8.29 16.47
CA VAL A 257 -6.18 -8.38 15.10
C VAL A 257 -5.14 -7.27 14.92
N ARG A 258 -3.91 -7.64 14.57
CA ARG A 258 -2.82 -6.71 14.30
C ARG A 258 -2.49 -6.70 12.82
N ILE A 259 -2.63 -5.56 12.17
CA ILE A 259 -2.35 -5.37 10.75
C ILE A 259 -1.09 -4.53 10.59
N TYR A 260 -0.10 -5.08 9.93
CA TYR A 260 1.07 -4.37 9.43
C TYR A 260 0.71 -3.77 8.06
N LEU A 261 0.45 -2.46 8.04
CA LEU A 261 -0.09 -1.75 6.89
C LEU A 261 0.99 -0.91 6.21
N ALA A 262 1.07 -0.97 4.87
CA ALA A 262 1.91 -0.08 4.08
C ALA A 262 1.22 0.33 2.79
N ASN A 263 1.46 1.57 2.33
CA ASN A 263 0.98 2.05 1.04
C ASN A 263 2.13 2.14 0.03
N LEU A 264 2.08 1.31 -1.01
CA LEU A 264 3.02 1.28 -2.15
C LEU A 264 2.30 1.56 -3.48
N THR A 265 1.08 2.12 -3.42
CA THR A 265 0.35 2.54 -4.61
C THR A 265 1.14 3.64 -5.33
N GLU A 266 1.54 3.39 -6.58
CA GLU A 266 2.14 4.42 -7.46
C GLU A 266 1.04 5.14 -8.24
N PHE A 267 1.35 6.27 -8.85
CA PHE A 267 0.50 7.18 -9.62
C PHE A 267 -0.50 7.98 -8.78
N ASP A 268 -0.85 7.59 -7.56
CA ASP A 268 -1.75 8.29 -6.67
C ASP A 268 -0.99 8.90 -5.47
N LEU A 269 -1.32 10.15 -5.12
CA LEU A 269 -0.64 10.87 -4.05
C LEU A 269 -0.96 10.31 -2.67
N ILE A 270 -2.16 9.78 -2.50
CA ILE A 270 -2.67 9.24 -1.23
C ILE A 270 -3.55 8.04 -1.46
N ASN A 271 -3.56 7.15 -0.49
CA ASN A 271 -4.49 6.04 -0.35
C ASN A 271 -5.06 6.07 1.08
N SER A 272 -5.99 5.21 1.42
CA SER A 272 -6.57 5.13 2.76
C SER A 272 -6.99 3.72 3.11
N LEU A 273 -7.24 3.48 4.39
CA LEU A 273 -7.97 2.32 4.88
C LEU A 273 -9.06 2.80 5.83
N HIS A 274 -10.30 2.42 5.56
CA HIS A 274 -11.45 2.58 6.43
C HIS A 274 -12.01 1.22 6.84
N LEU A 275 -12.42 1.10 8.10
CA LEU A 275 -13.06 -0.09 8.67
C LEU A 275 -14.50 0.25 9.07
N HIS A 276 -15.46 -0.55 8.64
CA HIS A 276 -16.84 -0.46 9.09
C HIS A 276 -17.03 -1.13 10.45
N GLY A 277 -17.89 -0.54 11.28
CA GLY A 277 -18.47 -1.14 12.46
C GLY A 277 -17.61 -1.18 13.72
N ASP A 278 -16.34 -0.85 13.63
CA ASP A 278 -15.42 -0.72 14.75
C ASP A 278 -14.40 0.39 14.53
N PHE A 279 -13.71 0.77 15.62
CA PHE A 279 -12.55 1.66 15.62
C PHE A 279 -11.30 0.86 15.92
N PHE A 280 -10.14 1.40 15.53
CA PHE A 280 -8.85 0.77 15.76
C PHE A 280 -7.81 1.75 16.30
N ARG A 281 -6.78 1.22 16.92
CA ARG A 281 -5.56 1.96 17.26
C ARG A 281 -4.61 1.91 16.07
N TYR A 282 -4.30 3.06 15.50
CA TYR A 282 -3.29 3.21 14.46
C TYR A 282 -2.00 3.76 15.05
N TYR A 283 -0.92 3.00 14.98
CA TYR A 283 0.42 3.37 15.41
C TYR A 283 1.23 3.79 14.17
N PRO A 284 1.48 5.10 13.93
CA PRO A 284 2.31 5.57 12.80
C PRO A 284 3.70 4.95 12.87
N THR A 285 4.16 4.31 11.79
CA THR A 285 5.35 3.42 11.74
C THR A 285 5.37 2.27 12.77
N GLY A 286 4.63 2.34 13.85
CA GLY A 286 4.66 1.37 14.94
C GLY A 286 5.97 1.34 15.75
N SER A 287 6.77 2.41 15.65
CA SER A 287 8.06 2.57 16.33
C SER A 287 7.95 3.28 17.69
N SER A 288 6.74 3.54 18.14
CA SER A 288 6.42 4.16 19.42
C SER A 288 5.08 3.66 19.94
N ASP A 289 4.76 3.98 21.20
CA ASP A 289 3.47 3.65 21.82
C ASP A 289 2.37 4.69 21.51
N TYR A 290 2.69 5.75 20.75
CA TYR A 290 1.70 6.73 20.31
C TYR A 290 0.76 6.10 19.30
N PHE A 291 -0.54 6.31 19.48
CA PHE A 291 -1.55 5.87 18.51
C PHE A 291 -2.67 6.90 18.36
N GLU A 292 -3.31 6.85 17.22
CA GLU A 292 -4.58 7.51 16.93
C GLU A 292 -5.70 6.48 17.05
N TYR A 293 -6.82 6.85 17.71
CA TYR A 293 -8.00 6.00 17.78
C TYR A 293 -9.01 6.48 16.75
N THR A 294 -9.16 5.71 15.67
CA THR A 294 -9.89 6.12 14.47
C THR A 294 -10.50 4.90 13.77
N ASP A 295 -11.36 5.14 12.80
CA ASP A 295 -11.88 4.14 11.86
C ASP A 295 -11.30 4.31 10.44
N THR A 296 -10.55 5.40 10.22
CA THR A 296 -9.98 5.73 8.90
C THR A 296 -8.58 6.29 9.05
N VAL A 297 -7.64 5.77 8.25
CA VAL A 297 -6.27 6.33 8.12
C VAL A 297 -6.00 6.72 6.69
N MET A 298 -5.32 7.85 6.53
CA MET A 298 -4.80 8.31 5.24
C MET A 298 -3.30 8.04 5.17
N LEU A 299 -2.84 7.53 4.04
CA LEU A 299 -1.46 7.13 3.80
C LEU A 299 -0.95 7.72 2.48
N CYS A 300 0.09 8.55 2.51
CA CYS A 300 0.84 8.83 1.30
C CYS A 300 1.68 7.61 0.89
N GLN A 301 2.21 7.61 -0.34
CA GLN A 301 3.11 6.55 -0.80
C GLN A 301 4.33 6.41 0.13
N GLY A 302 4.70 5.18 0.49
CA GLY A 302 5.76 4.86 1.44
C GLY A 302 5.38 5.03 2.90
N GLN A 303 4.19 5.57 3.22
CA GLN A 303 3.70 5.62 4.58
C GLN A 303 3.19 4.26 5.03
N ARG A 304 3.37 3.96 6.31
CA ARG A 304 3.10 2.67 6.91
C ARG A 304 2.81 2.80 8.39
N GLY A 305 2.26 1.75 8.98
CA GLY A 305 1.99 1.69 10.41
C GLY A 305 1.44 0.34 10.86
N ILE A 306 1.08 0.28 12.12
CA ILE A 306 0.44 -0.89 12.72
C ILE A 306 -0.98 -0.51 13.13
N ILE A 307 -1.96 -1.31 12.75
CA ILE A 307 -3.34 -1.19 13.21
C ILE A 307 -3.61 -2.32 14.21
N GLU A 308 -4.26 -2.02 15.33
CA GLU A 308 -4.78 -3.01 16.26
C GLU A 308 -6.28 -2.83 16.44
N ILE A 309 -7.04 -3.91 16.16
CA ILE A 309 -8.50 -3.96 16.22
C ILE A 309 -8.90 -4.98 17.27
N ASP A 310 -9.77 -4.57 18.21
CA ASP A 310 -10.46 -5.47 19.11
C ASP A 310 -11.94 -5.48 18.72
N PHE A 311 -12.34 -6.43 17.86
CA PHE A 311 -13.71 -6.46 17.34
C PHE A 311 -14.73 -6.65 18.45
N THR A 312 -15.75 -5.77 18.48
CA THR A 312 -16.80 -5.79 19.51
C THR A 312 -17.92 -6.76 19.16
N ASN A 313 -18.18 -6.99 17.87
CA ASN A 313 -19.27 -7.82 17.38
C ASN A 313 -18.79 -8.90 16.42
N THR A 314 -19.53 -9.99 16.30
CA THR A 314 -19.37 -10.99 15.25
C THR A 314 -20.14 -10.59 14.00
N GLY A 315 -19.73 -11.10 12.85
CA GLY A 315 -20.35 -10.82 11.55
C GLY A 315 -19.34 -10.45 10.49
N ARG A 316 -19.85 -9.94 9.40
CA ARG A 316 -19.03 -9.51 8.26
C ARG A 316 -18.90 -7.99 8.25
N PHE A 317 -17.66 -7.49 8.35
CA PHE A 317 -17.33 -6.06 8.37
C PHE A 317 -16.48 -5.70 7.17
N MET A 318 -16.89 -4.67 6.43
CA MET A 318 -16.16 -4.18 5.26
C MET A 318 -14.93 -3.38 5.70
N PHE A 319 -13.85 -3.53 4.96
CA PHE A 319 -12.72 -2.60 4.94
C PHE A 319 -12.43 -2.19 3.50
N HIS A 320 -12.07 -0.93 3.28
CA HIS A 320 -11.86 -0.42 1.92
C HIS A 320 -11.07 0.89 1.92
N ALA A 321 -10.63 1.32 0.73
CA ALA A 321 -10.18 2.70 0.54
C ALA A 321 -11.35 3.66 0.68
N HIS A 322 -11.18 4.81 1.34
CA HIS A 322 -12.23 5.82 1.39
C HIS A 322 -12.28 6.69 0.12
N GLN A 323 -11.33 6.53 -0.78
CA GLN A 323 -11.44 6.95 -2.17
C GLN A 323 -12.38 5.97 -2.89
N SER A 324 -13.58 6.43 -3.27
CA SER A 324 -14.62 5.58 -3.86
C SER A 324 -14.15 4.88 -5.13
N GLU A 325 -13.40 5.60 -5.97
CA GLU A 325 -12.80 5.05 -7.18
C GLU A 325 -11.91 3.83 -6.89
N PHE A 326 -11.04 3.90 -5.89
CA PHE A 326 -10.15 2.77 -5.55
C PHE A 326 -10.96 1.57 -5.06
N THR A 327 -12.04 1.82 -4.30
CA THR A 327 -12.97 0.78 -3.86
C THR A 327 -13.65 0.10 -5.04
N GLU A 328 -14.16 0.89 -5.98
CA GLU A 328 -14.86 0.41 -7.19
C GLU A 328 -13.92 -0.33 -8.15
N LEU A 329 -12.61 -0.02 -8.11
CA LEU A 329 -11.56 -0.66 -8.90
C LEU A 329 -10.82 -1.77 -8.13
N GLY A 330 -11.33 -2.19 -6.95
CA GLY A 330 -10.90 -3.44 -6.31
C GLY A 330 -10.28 -3.36 -4.93
N TRP A 331 -10.01 -2.14 -4.39
CA TRP A 331 -9.46 -1.98 -3.06
C TRP A 331 -10.57 -2.07 -1.99
N MET A 332 -11.07 -3.25 -1.78
CA MET A 332 -12.06 -3.58 -0.76
C MET A 332 -11.97 -5.03 -0.31
N GLY A 333 -12.49 -5.31 0.87
CA GLY A 333 -12.56 -6.66 1.42
C GLY A 333 -13.48 -6.72 2.64
N PHE A 334 -13.55 -7.92 3.21
CA PHE A 334 -14.33 -8.17 4.41
C PHE A 334 -13.52 -8.93 5.45
N PHE A 335 -13.70 -8.54 6.70
CA PHE A 335 -13.42 -9.41 7.84
C PHE A 335 -14.67 -10.26 8.15
N GLU A 336 -14.49 -11.56 8.29
CA GLU A 336 -15.49 -12.47 8.85
C GLU A 336 -15.13 -12.74 10.30
N VAL A 337 -15.77 -12.01 11.22
CA VAL A 337 -15.50 -12.07 12.65
C VAL A 337 -16.33 -13.19 13.29
N VAL A 338 -15.65 -14.16 13.87
CA VAL A 338 -16.25 -15.30 14.57
C VAL A 338 -15.87 -15.29 16.06
N ASP A 339 -16.58 -16.07 16.91
CA ASP A 339 -16.24 -16.24 18.32
C ASP A 339 -14.96 -17.06 18.56
#